data_8a4ea746f15c6dfd99ecfb7780fd913f
#
_entry.id   8a4ea746f15c6dfd99ecfb7780fd913f
#
_cell.length_a   1.000
_cell.length_b   1.000
_cell.length_c   1.000
_cell.angle_alpha   90.00
_cell.angle_beta   90.00
_cell.angle_gamma   90.00
#
_symmetry.space_group_name_H-M   'P 1'
#
loop_
_entity.id
_entity.type
_entity.pdbx_description
1 polymer ?
#
loop_
_entity_poly.entity_id
_entity_poly.type
_entity_poly.pdbx_seq_one_letter_code
_entity_poly.pdbx_strand_id
1 'polypeptide(L)'
;MCIRDRILVEEKINSRLASKVELVQKMTKYHLKTGGKRLRALLTLQCAKICEYQKGLRDVNLAACVELIHAATLMHDDVIDSADIRRGKKTLNTIWGNHSSILVGDYLLSKCFEMMVEDGNLELLKLLATTSSEIAQGEVLQLQHNKEIDILEETYLNTVSYTHLRAHETLSH
;
A
#
# COMPACT_ATOMS: atom_id res chain seq x y z
N MET A 1 10.45 -15.78 3.36
CA MET A 1 9.99 -15.19 4.65
C MET A 1 9.85 -16.31 5.64
N CYS A 2 10.55 -16.22 6.77
CA CYS A 2 10.35 -17.15 7.86
C CYS A 2 8.89 -16.98 8.38
N ILE A 3 8.25 -18.05 8.82
CA ILE A 3 6.90 -17.99 9.39
C ILE A 3 6.85 -16.96 10.52
N ARG A 4 7.90 -16.86 11.33
CA ARG A 4 8.05 -15.90 12.42
C ARG A 4 7.98 -14.44 11.92
N ASP A 5 8.69 -14.11 10.85
CA ASP A 5 8.73 -12.75 10.29
C ASP A 5 7.34 -12.31 9.81
N ARG A 6 6.61 -13.22 9.18
CA ARG A 6 5.23 -12.96 8.72
C ARG A 6 4.30 -12.68 9.89
N ILE A 7 4.39 -13.48 10.95
CA ILE A 7 3.58 -13.30 12.17
C ILE A 7 3.85 -11.92 12.76
N LEU A 8 5.11 -11.52 12.90
CA LEU A 8 5.48 -10.21 13.45
C LEU A 8 4.90 -9.03 12.63
N VAL A 9 4.94 -9.12 11.30
CA VAL A 9 4.34 -8.09 10.44
C VAL A 9 2.83 -8.05 10.60
N GLU A 10 2.15 -9.20 10.62
CA GLU A 10 0.70 -9.26 10.80
C GLU A 10 0.26 -8.76 12.18
N GLU A 11 0.98 -9.09 13.24
CA GLU A 11 0.77 -8.56 14.60
C GLU A 11 0.96 -7.04 14.62
N LYS A 12 2.00 -6.54 13.97
CA LYS A 12 2.26 -5.10 13.88
C LYS A 12 1.13 -4.37 13.17
N ILE A 13 0.69 -4.86 12.01
CA ILE A 13 -0.45 -4.30 11.27
C ILE A 13 -1.69 -4.30 12.16
N ASN A 14 -2.04 -5.43 12.77
CA ASN A 14 -3.24 -5.55 13.60
C ASN A 14 -3.19 -4.60 14.80
N SER A 15 -2.05 -4.43 15.45
CA SER A 15 -1.88 -3.51 16.59
C SER A 15 -2.09 -2.05 16.18
N ARG A 16 -1.70 -1.67 14.95
CA ARG A 16 -1.84 -0.31 14.44
C ARG A 16 -3.23 0.03 13.94
N LEU A 17 -4.01 -0.98 13.55
CA LEU A 17 -5.36 -0.80 13.01
C LEU A 17 -6.46 -0.85 14.09
N ALA A 18 -6.08 -0.90 15.37
CA ALA A 18 -7.04 -0.78 16.45
C ALA A 18 -7.74 0.60 16.41
N SER A 19 -9.06 0.60 16.31
CA SER A 19 -9.88 1.80 16.23
C SER A 19 -11.09 1.68 17.17
N LYS A 20 -11.56 2.79 17.72
CA LYS A 20 -12.83 2.85 18.48
C LYS A 20 -14.04 2.85 17.53
N VAL A 21 -13.84 3.11 16.25
CA VAL A 21 -14.91 3.14 15.25
C VAL A 21 -15.13 1.73 14.71
N GLU A 22 -16.30 1.16 15.03
CA GLU A 22 -16.64 -0.23 14.69
C GLU A 22 -16.57 -0.52 13.19
N LEU A 23 -17.01 0.43 12.35
CA LEU A 23 -16.99 0.27 10.90
C LEU A 23 -15.54 0.14 10.37
N VAL A 24 -14.61 0.95 10.87
CA VAL A 24 -13.19 0.85 10.52
C VAL A 24 -12.65 -0.52 10.87
N GLN A 25 -12.95 -1.03 12.08
CA GLN A 25 -12.52 -2.37 12.48
C GLN A 25 -13.08 -3.48 11.58
N LYS A 26 -14.37 -3.39 11.22
CA LYS A 26 -15.01 -4.39 10.34
C LYS A 26 -14.36 -4.41 8.96
N MET A 27 -14.20 -3.24 8.35
CA MET A 27 -13.66 -3.11 7.00
C MET A 27 -12.20 -3.52 6.92
N THR A 28 -11.35 -3.06 7.85
CA THR A 28 -9.93 -3.44 7.89
C THR A 28 -9.75 -4.94 8.12
N LYS A 29 -10.49 -5.54 9.05
CA LYS A 29 -10.47 -7.00 9.27
C LYS A 29 -10.93 -7.78 8.03
N TYR A 30 -11.96 -7.30 7.34
CA TYR A 30 -12.42 -7.94 6.10
C TYR A 30 -11.32 -7.89 5.03
N HIS A 31 -10.72 -6.70 4.81
CA HIS A 31 -9.64 -6.53 3.83
C HIS A 31 -8.44 -7.44 4.14
N LEU A 32 -7.97 -7.45 5.38
CA LEU A 32 -6.84 -8.29 5.80
C LEU A 32 -7.12 -9.79 5.63
N LYS A 33 -8.38 -10.23 5.87
CA LYS A 33 -8.82 -11.62 5.67
C LYS A 33 -8.98 -12.02 4.21
N THR A 34 -9.04 -11.07 3.26
CA THR A 34 -9.06 -11.42 1.83
C THR A 34 -7.74 -12.00 1.37
N GLY A 35 -6.73 -11.91 2.22
CA GLY A 35 -5.46 -12.60 2.06
C GLY A 35 -4.55 -11.92 1.03
N GLY A 36 -3.31 -12.36 1.02
CA GLY A 36 -2.29 -11.97 0.07
C GLY A 36 -1.01 -12.72 0.37
N LYS A 37 -0.12 -12.78 -0.61
CA LYS A 37 1.19 -13.43 -0.44
C LYS A 37 2.15 -12.59 0.41
N ARG A 38 1.78 -11.34 0.75
CA ARG A 38 2.63 -10.39 1.49
C ARG A 38 4.02 -10.22 0.86
N LEU A 39 4.06 -10.15 -0.48
CA LEU A 39 5.32 -10.09 -1.22
C LEU A 39 6.11 -8.81 -0.92
N ARG A 40 5.42 -7.68 -0.71
CA ARG A 40 6.08 -6.41 -0.39
C ARG A 40 6.76 -6.47 0.96
N ALA A 41 6.07 -6.97 1.98
CA ALA A 41 6.67 -7.21 3.29
C ALA A 41 7.83 -8.19 3.21
N LEU A 42 7.70 -9.26 2.41
CA LEU A 42 8.78 -10.21 2.19
C LEU A 42 10.02 -9.53 1.60
N LEU A 43 9.84 -8.74 0.55
CA LEU A 43 10.94 -8.02 -0.11
C LEU A 43 11.62 -7.06 0.87
N THR A 44 10.86 -6.24 1.60
CA THR A 44 11.40 -5.33 2.62
C THR A 44 12.26 -6.06 3.64
N LEU A 45 11.78 -7.18 4.19
CA LEU A 45 12.52 -7.97 5.17
C LEU A 45 13.74 -8.66 4.57
N GLN A 46 13.69 -9.10 3.31
CA GLN A 46 14.85 -9.70 2.63
C GLN A 46 15.91 -8.65 2.33
N CYS A 47 15.54 -7.46 1.87
CA CYS A 47 16.48 -6.35 1.68
C CYS A 47 17.16 -5.97 3.00
N ALA A 48 16.40 -5.86 4.09
CA ALA A 48 16.99 -5.61 5.41
C ALA A 48 18.01 -6.69 5.81
N LYS A 49 17.73 -7.96 5.54
CA LYS A 49 18.67 -9.08 5.80
C LYS A 49 19.90 -9.01 4.92
N ILE A 50 19.77 -8.70 3.63
CA ILE A 50 20.90 -8.54 2.70
C ILE A 50 21.80 -7.39 3.16
N CYS A 51 21.21 -6.30 3.66
CA CYS A 51 21.94 -5.17 4.25
C CYS A 51 22.42 -5.41 5.68
N GLU A 52 22.34 -6.65 6.18
CA GLU A 52 22.77 -7.06 7.51
C GLU A 52 22.15 -6.23 8.66
N TYR A 53 20.91 -5.74 8.44
CA TYR A 53 20.20 -4.98 9.45
C TYR A 53 19.84 -5.87 10.65
N GLN A 54 20.31 -5.49 11.84
CA GLN A 54 20.11 -6.26 13.07
C GLN A 54 19.61 -5.39 14.25
N LYS A 55 19.20 -4.14 13.98
CA LYS A 55 18.86 -3.16 15.02
C LYS A 55 17.36 -3.09 15.28
N GLY A 56 16.84 -3.98 16.13
CA GLY A 56 15.44 -3.93 16.60
C GLY A 56 14.42 -4.42 15.57
N LEU A 57 13.26 -3.76 15.49
CA LEU A 57 12.09 -4.16 14.67
C LEU A 57 11.74 -3.11 13.60
N ARG A 58 12.68 -2.27 13.20
CA ARG A 58 12.43 -1.23 12.18
C ARG A 58 12.07 -1.85 10.82
N ASP A 59 12.72 -2.94 10.45
CA ASP A 59 12.42 -3.72 9.25
C ASP A 59 10.98 -4.25 9.23
N VAL A 60 10.50 -4.76 10.38
CA VAL A 60 9.11 -5.19 10.55
C VAL A 60 8.14 -4.01 10.48
N ASN A 61 8.51 -2.87 11.10
CA ASN A 61 7.70 -1.65 11.03
C ASN A 61 7.57 -1.15 9.60
N LEU A 62 8.68 -1.09 8.86
CA LEU A 62 8.69 -0.68 7.46
C LEU A 62 7.90 -1.65 6.58
N ALA A 63 8.07 -2.95 6.78
CA ALA A 63 7.30 -3.97 6.07
C ALA A 63 5.79 -3.83 6.31
N ALA A 64 5.39 -3.49 7.55
CA ALA A 64 3.99 -3.19 7.88
C ALA A 64 3.49 -1.91 7.20
N CYS A 65 4.29 -0.83 7.18
CA CYS A 65 3.96 0.42 6.48
C CYS A 65 3.70 0.18 4.99
N VAL A 66 4.60 -0.52 4.30
CA VAL A 66 4.47 -0.81 2.86
C VAL A 66 3.21 -1.62 2.55
N GLU A 67 2.85 -2.60 3.41
CA GLU A 67 1.61 -3.35 3.24
C GLU A 67 0.36 -2.48 3.55
N LEU A 68 0.42 -1.53 4.49
CA LEU A 68 -0.68 -0.61 4.77
C LEU A 68 -0.91 0.39 3.63
N ILE A 69 0.17 0.96 3.06
CA ILE A 69 0.08 1.80 1.87
C ILE A 69 -0.57 1.01 0.73
N HIS A 70 -0.08 -0.20 0.46
CA HIS A 70 -0.66 -1.04 -0.58
C HIS A 70 -2.14 -1.39 -0.31
N ALA A 71 -2.53 -1.65 0.93
CA ALA A 71 -3.92 -1.90 1.28
C ALA A 71 -4.79 -0.66 1.04
N ALA A 72 -4.30 0.53 1.37
CA ALA A 72 -4.98 1.80 1.12
C ALA A 72 -5.16 2.05 -0.38
N THR A 73 -4.10 1.89 -1.18
CA THR A 73 -4.19 2.06 -2.64
C THR A 73 -5.19 1.10 -3.25
N LEU A 74 -5.19 -0.18 -2.85
CA LEU A 74 -6.18 -1.14 -3.34
C LEU A 74 -7.63 -0.77 -2.99
N MET A 75 -7.87 -0.15 -1.83
CA MET A 75 -9.21 0.32 -1.46
C MET A 75 -9.67 1.51 -2.32
N HIS A 76 -8.74 2.40 -2.70
CA HIS A 76 -9.00 3.52 -3.59
C HIS A 76 -9.20 3.05 -5.03
N ASP A 77 -8.33 2.17 -5.52
CA ASP A 77 -8.40 1.61 -6.87
C ASP A 77 -9.70 0.86 -7.10
N ASP A 78 -10.18 0.06 -6.13
CA ASP A 78 -11.47 -0.62 -6.23
C ASP A 78 -12.63 0.34 -6.46
N VAL A 79 -12.55 1.57 -5.93
CA VAL A 79 -13.55 2.62 -6.15
C VAL A 79 -13.37 3.27 -7.53
N ILE A 80 -12.13 3.61 -7.89
CA ILE A 80 -11.80 4.25 -9.19
C ILE A 80 -12.20 3.33 -10.35
N ASP A 81 -11.86 2.05 -10.25
CA ASP A 81 -12.13 1.03 -11.27
C ASP A 81 -13.57 0.50 -11.22
N SER A 82 -14.38 0.96 -10.24
CA SER A 82 -15.73 0.41 -10.00
C SER A 82 -15.72 -1.12 -9.88
N ALA A 83 -14.70 -1.67 -9.26
CA ALA A 83 -14.49 -3.10 -9.15
C ALA A 83 -15.46 -3.73 -8.13
N ASP A 84 -16.21 -4.76 -8.53
CA ASP A 84 -17.13 -5.47 -7.65
C ASP A 84 -16.49 -6.65 -6.92
N ILE A 85 -15.48 -7.25 -7.52
CA ILE A 85 -14.84 -8.48 -7.02
C ILE A 85 -13.33 -8.35 -7.07
N ARG A 86 -12.67 -8.70 -5.97
CA ARG A 86 -11.22 -8.83 -5.88
C ARG A 86 -10.86 -10.17 -5.22
N ARG A 87 -10.01 -10.95 -5.87
CA ARG A 87 -9.58 -12.30 -5.40
C ARG A 87 -10.76 -13.22 -5.04
N GLY A 88 -11.83 -13.16 -5.84
CA GLY A 88 -13.04 -13.99 -5.67
C GLY A 88 -13.95 -13.55 -4.51
N LYS A 89 -13.70 -12.38 -3.90
CA LYS A 89 -14.55 -11.80 -2.86
C LYS A 89 -15.04 -10.42 -3.27
N LYS A 90 -16.21 -10.03 -2.76
CA LYS A 90 -16.74 -8.68 -2.96
C LYS A 90 -15.76 -7.64 -2.42
N THR A 91 -15.62 -6.52 -3.12
CA THR A 91 -14.79 -5.40 -2.71
C THR A 91 -15.46 -4.61 -1.57
N LEU A 92 -14.69 -3.76 -0.89
CA LEU A 92 -15.21 -2.95 0.21
C LEU A 92 -16.27 -1.94 -0.26
N ASN A 93 -16.04 -1.31 -1.43
CA ASN A 93 -16.97 -0.37 -2.04
C ASN A 93 -18.32 -1.03 -2.38
N THR A 94 -18.32 -2.29 -2.82
CA THR A 94 -19.55 -3.06 -3.07
C THR A 94 -20.33 -3.38 -1.79
N ILE A 95 -19.64 -3.62 -0.66
CA ILE A 95 -20.28 -4.01 0.59
C ILE A 95 -20.69 -2.79 1.44
N TRP A 96 -19.83 -1.76 1.53
CA TRP A 96 -20.00 -0.60 2.43
C TRP A 96 -20.08 0.75 1.71
N GLY A 97 -20.04 0.75 0.37
CA GLY A 97 -20.11 1.94 -0.46
C GLY A 97 -18.75 2.66 -0.64
N ASN A 98 -18.69 3.47 -1.69
CA ASN A 98 -17.46 4.16 -2.12
C ASN A 98 -16.90 5.09 -1.03
N HIS A 99 -17.75 5.91 -0.39
CA HIS A 99 -17.31 6.85 0.64
C HIS A 99 -16.61 6.15 1.81
N SER A 100 -17.18 5.02 2.28
CA SER A 100 -16.58 4.25 3.38
C SER A 100 -15.25 3.64 2.96
N SER A 101 -15.14 3.14 1.71
CA SER A 101 -13.90 2.57 1.20
C SER A 101 -12.79 3.60 1.15
N ILE A 102 -13.06 4.80 0.61
CA ILE A 102 -12.10 5.90 0.54
C ILE A 102 -11.63 6.30 1.95
N LEU A 103 -12.58 6.59 2.86
CA LEU A 103 -12.23 7.03 4.22
C LEU A 103 -11.44 6.00 5.02
N VAL A 104 -11.71 4.71 4.82
CA VAL A 104 -10.91 3.65 5.47
C VAL A 104 -9.55 3.52 4.82
N GLY A 105 -9.41 3.71 3.52
CA GLY A 105 -8.12 3.83 2.83
C GLY A 105 -7.28 4.98 3.40
N ASP A 106 -7.87 6.17 3.56
CA ASP A 106 -7.22 7.34 4.18
C ASP A 106 -6.80 7.06 5.63
N TYR A 107 -7.63 6.32 6.39
CA TYR A 107 -7.26 5.89 7.73
C TYR A 107 -6.03 4.99 7.74
N LEU A 108 -5.92 4.01 6.82
CA LEU A 108 -4.73 3.15 6.71
C LEU A 108 -3.48 3.98 6.37
N LEU A 109 -3.61 4.91 5.44
CA LEU A 109 -2.52 5.80 5.04
C LEU A 109 -2.06 6.70 6.20
N SER A 110 -3.01 7.24 6.98
CA SER A 110 -2.72 8.03 8.18
C SER A 110 -1.96 7.20 9.22
N LYS A 111 -2.32 5.93 9.42
CA LYS A 111 -1.59 5.01 10.32
C LYS A 111 -0.17 4.74 9.84
N CYS A 112 0.04 4.65 8.54
CA CYS A 112 1.37 4.55 7.98
C CYS A 112 2.21 5.81 8.29
N PHE A 113 1.65 7.02 8.12
CA PHE A 113 2.35 8.25 8.49
C PHE A 113 2.69 8.32 9.98
N GLU A 114 1.77 7.94 10.88
CA GLU A 114 2.06 7.85 12.32
C GLU A 114 3.28 6.94 12.57
N MET A 115 3.32 5.76 11.96
CA MET A 115 4.41 4.79 12.13
C MET A 115 5.74 5.32 11.59
N MET A 116 5.73 6.03 10.47
CA MET A 116 6.96 6.63 9.90
C MET A 116 7.48 7.78 10.75
N VAL A 117 6.60 8.61 11.30
CA VAL A 117 6.98 9.69 12.23
C VAL A 117 7.55 9.12 13.52
N GLU A 118 6.96 8.06 14.07
CA GLU A 118 7.49 7.35 15.24
C GLU A 118 8.87 6.72 14.99
N ASP A 119 9.14 6.26 13.76
CA ASP A 119 10.46 5.74 13.37
C ASP A 119 11.53 6.83 13.38
N GLY A 120 11.17 8.08 13.11
CA GLY A 120 12.03 9.25 13.19
C GLY A 120 13.08 9.37 12.09
N ASN A 121 13.08 8.51 11.08
CA ASN A 121 14.00 8.59 9.94
C ASN A 121 13.41 9.44 8.82
N LEU A 122 13.91 10.68 8.69
CA LEU A 122 13.42 11.62 7.68
C LEU A 122 13.75 11.21 6.24
N GLU A 123 14.84 10.50 6.00
CA GLU A 123 15.20 10.01 4.67
C GLU A 123 14.20 8.93 4.24
N LEU A 124 13.86 8.00 5.13
CA LEU A 124 12.86 6.99 4.89
C LEU A 124 11.46 7.60 4.65
N LEU A 125 11.09 8.57 5.50
CA LEU A 125 9.83 9.30 5.34
C LEU A 125 9.77 10.02 3.99
N LYS A 126 10.85 10.69 3.60
CA LYS A 126 10.97 11.36 2.30
C LYS A 126 10.84 10.37 1.14
N LEU A 127 11.53 9.23 1.22
CA LEU A 127 11.46 8.18 0.19
C LEU A 127 10.02 7.71 -0.01
N LEU A 128 9.32 7.32 1.06
CA LEU A 128 7.96 6.83 0.99
C LEU A 128 6.97 7.90 0.52
N ALA A 129 7.14 9.16 0.96
CA ALA A 129 6.30 10.27 0.52
C ALA A 129 6.50 10.57 -0.97
N THR A 130 7.76 10.61 -1.45
CA THR A 130 8.07 10.82 -2.86
C THR A 130 7.50 9.70 -3.73
N THR A 131 7.71 8.43 -3.34
CA THR A 131 7.17 7.27 -4.06
C THR A 131 5.64 7.30 -4.12
N SER A 132 4.97 7.62 -3.01
CA SER A 132 3.51 7.72 -2.98
C SER A 132 2.99 8.83 -3.90
N SER A 133 3.69 9.98 -3.96
CA SER A 133 3.37 11.08 -4.86
C SER A 133 3.55 10.69 -6.33
N GLU A 134 4.62 9.99 -6.66
CA GLU A 134 4.89 9.53 -8.03
C GLU A 134 3.85 8.52 -8.52
N ILE A 135 3.48 7.55 -7.67
CA ILE A 135 2.41 6.59 -7.97
C ILE A 135 1.08 7.33 -8.23
N ALA A 136 0.69 8.25 -7.34
CA ALA A 136 -0.55 9.01 -7.51
C ALA A 136 -0.55 9.85 -8.80
N GLN A 137 0.58 10.46 -9.18
CA GLN A 137 0.72 11.19 -10.44
C GLN A 137 0.58 10.24 -11.64
N GLY A 138 1.14 9.04 -11.57
CA GLY A 138 1.00 8.01 -12.61
C GLY A 138 -0.45 7.61 -12.82
N GLU A 139 -1.21 7.37 -11.74
CA GLU A 139 -2.63 7.03 -11.81
C GLU A 139 -3.46 8.17 -12.44
N VAL A 140 -3.20 9.43 -12.05
CA VAL A 140 -3.86 10.60 -12.66
C VAL A 140 -3.53 10.71 -14.15
N LEU A 141 -2.26 10.49 -14.53
CA LEU A 141 -1.84 10.50 -15.94
C LEU A 141 -2.55 9.39 -16.73
N GLN A 142 -2.68 8.20 -16.16
CA GLN A 142 -3.42 7.10 -16.76
C GLN A 142 -4.89 7.44 -16.97
N LEU A 143 -5.54 8.04 -15.97
CA LEU A 143 -6.94 8.48 -16.08
C LEU A 143 -7.13 9.54 -17.17
N GLN A 144 -6.18 10.45 -17.34
CA GLN A 144 -6.22 11.49 -18.35
C GLN A 144 -6.22 10.92 -19.77
N HIS A 145 -5.46 9.82 -19.99
CA HIS A 145 -5.29 9.21 -21.32
C HIS A 145 -6.19 7.98 -21.56
N ASN A 146 -6.96 7.52 -20.59
CA ASN A 146 -7.82 6.33 -20.72
C ASN A 146 -8.85 6.38 -21.85
N LYS A 147 -9.14 7.56 -22.41
CA LYS A 147 -10.11 7.75 -23.49
C LYS A 147 -9.46 7.99 -24.86
N GLU A 148 -8.16 8.09 -24.92
CA GLU A 148 -7.41 8.35 -26.14
C GLU A 148 -7.02 7.04 -26.82
N ILE A 149 -7.56 6.77 -28.01
CA ILE A 149 -7.25 5.56 -28.78
C ILE A 149 -5.88 5.68 -29.48
N ASP A 150 -5.46 6.91 -29.83
CA ASP A 150 -4.23 7.23 -30.54
C ASP A 150 -3.16 7.82 -29.60
N ILE A 151 -2.90 7.13 -28.48
CA ILE A 151 -1.84 7.54 -27.55
C ILE A 151 -0.46 7.35 -28.19
N LEU A 152 0.41 8.35 -28.11
CA LEU A 152 1.78 8.23 -28.58
C LEU A 152 2.54 7.20 -27.70
N GLU A 153 3.41 6.38 -28.34
CA GLU A 153 4.21 5.39 -27.64
C GLU A 153 5.01 6.00 -26.48
N GLU A 154 5.57 7.19 -26.66
CA GLU A 154 6.29 7.91 -25.61
C GLU A 154 5.40 8.23 -24.40
N THR A 155 4.15 8.68 -24.64
CA THR A 155 3.21 8.95 -23.57
C THR A 155 2.81 7.66 -22.84
N TYR A 156 2.61 6.57 -23.58
CA TYR A 156 2.34 5.26 -22.99
C TYR A 156 3.51 4.78 -22.13
N LEU A 157 4.73 4.82 -22.63
CA LEU A 157 5.94 4.40 -21.90
C LEU A 157 6.17 5.27 -20.65
N ASN A 158 5.93 6.58 -20.73
CA ASN A 158 6.00 7.46 -19.57
C ASN A 158 4.95 7.07 -18.52
N THR A 159 3.70 6.85 -18.91
CA THR A 159 2.63 6.43 -17.99
C THR A 159 2.99 5.11 -17.30
N VAL A 160 3.43 4.11 -18.06
CA VAL A 160 3.84 2.80 -17.50
C VAL A 160 5.07 2.94 -16.60
N SER A 161 6.02 3.81 -16.94
CA SER A 161 7.18 4.09 -16.08
C SER A 161 6.75 4.65 -14.72
N TYR A 162 5.83 5.60 -14.70
CA TYR A 162 5.34 6.17 -13.44
C TYR A 162 4.55 5.16 -12.60
N THR A 163 3.64 4.40 -13.22
CA THR A 163 2.74 3.49 -12.49
C THR A 163 3.39 2.18 -12.08
N HIS A 164 4.30 1.64 -12.89
CA HIS A 164 4.84 0.30 -12.70
C HIS A 164 6.33 0.24 -12.39
N LEU A 165 7.18 1.03 -13.09
CA LEU A 165 8.62 0.88 -12.98
C LEU A 165 9.20 1.68 -11.80
N ARG A 166 8.82 2.94 -11.62
CA ARG A 166 9.35 3.77 -10.52
C ARG A 166 8.92 3.29 -9.14
N ALA A 167 7.74 2.69 -9.01
CA ALA A 167 7.33 2.01 -7.78
C ALA A 167 8.29 0.86 -7.41
N HIS A 168 9.01 0.29 -8.38
CA HIS A 168 10.02 -0.75 -8.16
C HIS A 168 11.43 -0.18 -7.99
N GLU A 169 11.79 0.90 -8.68
CA GLU A 169 13.13 1.51 -8.61
C GLU A 169 13.40 2.19 -7.26
N THR A 170 12.42 2.85 -6.68
CA THR A 170 12.56 3.52 -5.38
C THR A 170 12.72 2.57 -4.19
N LEU A 171 12.49 1.27 -4.38
CA LEU A 171 12.77 0.23 -3.38
C LEU A 171 14.18 -0.38 -3.54
N SER A 172 14.96 0.01 -4.55
CA SER A 172 16.28 -0.55 -4.87
C SER A 172 17.47 0.36 -4.52
N HIS A 173 17.25 1.54 -3.97
CA HIS A 173 18.22 2.47 -3.42
C HIS A 173 18.05 2.60 -1.91
#